data_84c6c06b6efe21e08e1f9aa7ba0258cc
#
_entry.id   84c6c06b6efe21e08e1f9aa7ba0258cc
#
_cell.length_a   1.000
_cell.length_b   1.000
_cell.length_c   1.000
_cell.angle_alpha   90.00
_cell.angle_beta   90.00
_cell.angle_gamma   90.00
#
_symmetry.space_group_name_H-M   'P 1'
#
loop_
_entity.id
_entity.type
_entity.pdbx_description
1 polymer ?
#
loop_
_entity_poly.entity_id
_entity_poly.type
_entity_poly.pdbx_seq_one_letter_code
_entity_poly.pdbx_strand_id
1 'polypeptide(L)'
;MSRVGSYSDDDVAGWLSISPELGGALGAFTDAVYNRNRLPLRVREIARMAVAEANECAVCLGTRDRSGTDAGIDEHFYDHVLEWESWPGYSAEERTAAEFAHRFATDHTALRDDEDFWARCHEHFSDEILTDLALSCALWLGTGRVLRVLDIGQTCKLTL
;
A
#
# COMPACT_ATOMS: atom_id res chain seq x y z
N MET A 1 -21.57 8.24 -0.31
CA MET A 1 -22.23 7.96 1.00
C MET A 1 -21.89 6.54 1.39
N SER A 2 -21.32 6.33 2.57
CA SER A 2 -20.92 5.00 3.04
C SER A 2 -22.07 3.99 2.97
N ARG A 3 -21.74 2.74 2.61
CA ARG A 3 -22.70 1.62 2.59
C ARG A 3 -23.00 1.08 3.98
N VAL A 4 -22.21 1.42 4.98
CA VAL A 4 -22.38 1.02 6.38
C VAL A 4 -22.18 2.22 7.30
N GLY A 5 -23.04 2.32 8.33
CA GLY A 5 -22.99 3.42 9.28
C GLY A 5 -23.26 4.80 8.68
N SER A 6 -23.12 5.82 9.52
CA SER A 6 -23.22 7.23 9.13
C SER A 6 -21.96 7.93 9.61
N TYR A 7 -21.01 8.16 8.72
CA TYR A 7 -19.76 8.86 8.99
C TYR A 7 -19.67 10.11 8.15
N SER A 8 -18.95 11.12 8.62
CA SER A 8 -18.52 12.19 7.75
C SER A 8 -17.54 11.64 6.72
N ASP A 9 -17.49 12.23 5.55
CA ASP A 9 -16.56 11.80 4.49
C ASP A 9 -15.08 11.94 4.93
N ASP A 10 -14.83 12.70 5.99
CA ASP A 10 -13.50 12.90 6.60
C ASP A 10 -13.14 11.82 7.63
N ASP A 11 -14.11 11.04 8.13
CA ASP A 11 -13.88 9.99 9.13
C ASP A 11 -13.65 8.64 8.46
N VAL A 12 -12.48 8.47 7.85
CA VAL A 12 -12.07 7.24 7.18
C VAL A 12 -11.84 6.05 8.13
N ALA A 13 -11.85 6.27 9.43
CA ALA A 13 -11.63 5.23 10.45
C ALA A 13 -12.90 4.89 11.24
N GLY A 14 -13.94 5.72 11.18
CA GLY A 14 -15.15 5.57 12.00
C GLY A 14 -15.87 4.23 11.82
N TRP A 15 -15.83 3.65 10.62
CA TRP A 15 -16.41 2.33 10.35
C TRP A 15 -15.80 1.20 11.18
N LEU A 16 -14.56 1.35 11.64
CA LEU A 16 -13.88 0.36 12.50
C LEU A 16 -14.60 0.19 13.86
N SER A 17 -15.27 1.24 14.33
CA SER A 17 -16.01 1.22 15.59
C SER A 17 -17.28 0.36 15.55
N ILE A 18 -17.78 0.02 14.36
CA ILE A 18 -18.93 -0.88 14.18
C ILE A 18 -18.59 -2.31 14.61
N SER A 19 -17.34 -2.71 14.42
CA SER A 19 -16.82 -4.02 14.84
C SER A 19 -15.55 -3.81 15.67
N PRO A 20 -15.67 -3.46 16.95
CA PRO A 20 -14.53 -2.96 17.73
C PRO A 20 -13.40 -3.98 17.89
N GLU A 21 -13.70 -5.28 17.97
CA GLU A 21 -12.67 -6.32 18.07
C GLU A 21 -11.88 -6.43 16.76
N LEU A 22 -12.55 -6.55 15.61
CA LEU A 22 -11.88 -6.61 14.30
C LEU A 22 -11.24 -5.28 13.93
N GLY A 23 -11.91 -4.16 14.25
CA GLY A 23 -11.37 -2.83 14.03
C GLY A 23 -10.11 -2.58 14.83
N GLY A 24 -10.07 -3.01 16.11
CA GLY A 24 -8.89 -2.93 16.96
C GLY A 24 -7.72 -3.78 16.43
N ALA A 25 -8.01 -5.01 15.97
CA ALA A 25 -7.00 -5.89 15.38
C ALA A 25 -6.44 -5.31 14.06
N LEU A 26 -7.31 -4.77 13.21
CA LEU A 26 -6.90 -4.10 11.98
C LEU A 26 -6.07 -2.85 12.26
N GLY A 27 -6.45 -2.05 13.27
CA GLY A 27 -5.70 -0.89 13.72
C GLY A 27 -4.29 -1.25 14.20
N ALA A 28 -4.16 -2.33 14.99
CA ALA A 28 -2.87 -2.83 15.44
C ALA A 28 -2.00 -3.34 14.28
N PHE A 29 -2.59 -4.00 13.30
CA PHE A 29 -1.88 -4.44 12.10
C PHE A 29 -1.45 -3.23 11.25
N THR A 30 -2.30 -2.24 11.09
CA THR A 30 -1.98 -0.98 10.40
C THR A 30 -0.79 -0.28 11.07
N ASP A 31 -0.82 -0.14 12.40
CA ASP A 31 0.30 0.42 13.15
C ASP A 31 1.61 -0.36 12.93
N ALA A 32 1.54 -1.69 12.91
CA ALA A 32 2.71 -2.51 12.63
C ALA A 32 3.29 -2.26 11.22
N VAL A 33 2.42 -2.18 10.21
CA VAL A 33 2.83 -1.94 8.81
C VAL A 33 3.41 -0.55 8.60
N TYR A 34 2.88 0.48 9.26
CA TYR A 34 3.38 1.85 9.04
C TYR A 34 4.52 2.27 9.95
N ASN A 35 4.59 1.74 11.18
CA ASN A 35 5.52 2.22 12.21
C ASN A 35 6.57 1.20 12.64
N ARG A 36 6.43 -0.08 12.29
CA ARG A 36 7.29 -1.15 12.81
C ARG A 36 7.83 -2.11 11.75
N ASN A 37 7.52 -1.90 10.46
CA ASN A 37 8.10 -2.68 9.38
C ASN A 37 9.56 -2.28 9.10
N ARG A 38 10.28 -3.11 8.35
CA ARG A 38 11.70 -2.92 7.98
C ARG A 38 11.87 -2.33 6.57
N LEU A 39 10.77 -2.11 5.85
CA LEU A 39 10.83 -1.59 4.48
C LEU A 39 11.44 -0.19 4.45
N PRO A 40 12.42 0.08 3.60
CA PRO A 40 12.81 1.45 3.30
C PRO A 40 11.57 2.26 2.87
N LEU A 41 11.47 3.51 3.31
CA LEU A 41 10.25 4.30 3.14
C LEU A 41 9.85 4.42 1.66
N ARG A 42 10.79 4.65 0.75
CA ARG A 42 10.51 4.75 -0.70
C ARG A 42 10.00 3.42 -1.28
N VAL A 43 10.58 2.30 -0.86
CA VAL A 43 10.13 0.94 -1.23
C VAL A 43 8.71 0.70 -0.74
N ARG A 44 8.42 1.06 0.52
CA ARG A 44 7.08 0.95 1.09
C ARG A 44 6.06 1.78 0.31
N GLU A 45 6.38 3.06 0.04
CA GLU A 45 5.45 3.98 -0.61
C GLU A 45 5.15 3.61 -2.06
N ILE A 46 6.16 3.19 -2.86
CA ILE A 46 5.89 2.76 -4.24
C ILE A 46 5.06 1.48 -4.28
N ALA A 47 5.34 0.51 -3.40
CA ALA A 47 4.56 -0.72 -3.30
C ALA A 47 3.12 -0.45 -2.84
N ARG A 48 2.93 0.43 -1.85
CA ARG A 48 1.61 0.87 -1.38
C ARG A 48 0.80 1.50 -2.50
N MET A 49 1.42 2.36 -3.29
CA MET A 49 0.75 3.03 -4.39
C MET A 49 0.37 2.06 -5.52
N ALA A 50 1.21 1.07 -5.83
CA ALA A 50 0.89 0.03 -6.81
C ALA A 50 -0.35 -0.79 -6.39
N VAL A 51 -0.49 -1.12 -5.10
CA VAL A 51 -1.71 -1.77 -4.58
C VAL A 51 -2.91 -0.82 -4.58
N ALA A 52 -2.70 0.46 -4.23
CA ALA A 52 -3.78 1.46 -4.21
C ALA A 52 -4.39 1.67 -5.61
N GLU A 53 -3.56 1.64 -6.65
CA GLU A 53 -3.98 1.70 -8.05
C GLU A 53 -4.80 0.46 -8.43
N ALA A 54 -4.30 -0.74 -8.13
CA ALA A 54 -5.02 -1.99 -8.40
C ALA A 54 -6.38 -2.07 -7.67
N ASN A 55 -6.53 -1.37 -6.55
CA ASN A 55 -7.79 -1.27 -5.80
C ASN A 55 -8.71 -0.13 -6.27
N GLU A 56 -8.24 0.77 -7.14
CA GLU A 56 -8.93 2.02 -7.48
C GLU A 56 -9.36 2.80 -6.21
N CYS A 57 -8.51 2.79 -5.19
CA CYS A 57 -8.81 3.35 -3.87
C CYS A 57 -8.40 4.83 -3.80
N ALA A 58 -9.35 5.74 -3.98
CA ALA A 58 -9.07 7.17 -4.03
C ALA A 58 -8.38 7.70 -2.75
N VAL A 59 -8.83 7.27 -1.56
CA VAL A 59 -8.18 7.65 -0.30
C VAL A 59 -6.75 7.12 -0.21
N CYS A 60 -6.51 5.88 -0.66
CA CYS A 60 -5.17 5.29 -0.63
C CYS A 60 -4.22 6.00 -1.61
N LEU A 61 -4.71 6.36 -2.81
CA LEU A 61 -3.96 7.14 -3.80
C LEU A 61 -3.66 8.56 -3.31
N GLY A 62 -4.60 9.17 -2.57
CA GLY A 62 -4.45 10.50 -2.00
C GLY A 62 -3.62 10.57 -0.71
N THR A 63 -3.29 9.42 -0.09
CA THR A 63 -2.54 9.37 1.17
C THR A 63 -1.06 9.68 0.94
N ARG A 64 -0.48 10.49 1.84
CA ARG A 64 0.94 10.87 1.85
C ARG A 64 1.57 10.55 3.21
N ASP A 65 2.82 10.10 3.22
CA ASP A 65 3.59 9.90 4.44
C ASP A 65 4.23 11.22 4.90
N ARG A 66 4.12 11.56 6.18
CA ARG A 66 4.68 12.79 6.75
C ARG A 66 6.20 12.85 6.70
N SER A 67 6.85 11.71 6.84
CA SER A 67 8.30 11.58 6.79
C SER A 67 8.85 11.49 5.37
N GLY A 68 7.97 11.50 4.36
CA GLY A 68 8.34 11.33 2.96
C GLY A 68 9.31 12.40 2.46
N THR A 69 9.15 13.65 2.88
CA THR A 69 10.03 14.76 2.44
C THR A 69 11.49 14.49 2.78
N ASP A 70 11.79 13.97 3.98
CA ASP A 70 13.15 13.66 4.41
C ASP A 70 13.74 12.46 3.65
N ALA A 71 12.89 11.58 3.11
CA ALA A 71 13.28 10.45 2.28
C ALA A 71 13.31 10.78 0.77
N GLY A 72 13.11 12.04 0.38
CA GLY A 72 13.04 12.45 -1.02
C GLY A 72 11.79 11.94 -1.74
N ILE A 73 10.68 11.83 -1.00
CA ILE A 73 9.36 11.49 -1.53
C ILE A 73 8.55 12.78 -1.59
N ASP A 74 8.37 13.29 -2.77
CA ASP A 74 7.58 14.48 -3.07
C ASP A 74 6.42 14.12 -4.01
N GLU A 75 5.63 15.11 -4.44
CA GLU A 75 4.55 14.85 -5.39
C GLU A 75 5.08 14.30 -6.72
N HIS A 76 6.29 14.68 -7.13
CA HIS A 76 6.90 14.14 -8.35
C HIS A 76 7.16 12.62 -8.25
N PHE A 77 7.53 12.11 -7.05
CA PHE A 77 7.60 10.68 -6.81
C PHE A 77 6.24 10.00 -7.01
N TYR A 78 5.16 10.59 -6.47
CA TYR A 78 3.83 10.00 -6.57
C TYR A 78 3.22 10.09 -7.97
N ASP A 79 3.52 11.13 -8.73
CA ASP A 79 2.98 11.36 -10.08
C ASP A 79 3.41 10.28 -11.09
N HIS A 80 4.55 9.62 -10.85
CA HIS A 80 5.12 8.60 -11.73
C HIS A 80 4.85 7.15 -11.30
N VAL A 81 4.00 6.92 -10.30
CA VAL A 81 3.74 5.57 -9.80
C VAL A 81 3.21 4.62 -10.88
N LEU A 82 2.41 5.10 -11.83
CA LEU A 82 1.93 4.29 -12.96
C LEU A 82 3.01 3.99 -14.02
N GLU A 83 4.12 4.72 -13.96
CA GLU A 83 5.28 4.56 -14.83
C GLU A 83 6.43 3.84 -14.13
N TRP A 84 6.16 3.10 -13.06
CA TRP A 84 7.18 2.49 -12.19
C TRP A 84 8.18 1.62 -12.96
N GLU A 85 7.78 1.01 -14.06
CA GLU A 85 8.65 0.17 -14.90
C GLU A 85 9.74 0.98 -15.60
N SER A 86 9.43 2.19 -16.03
CA SER A 86 10.25 2.96 -16.97
C SER A 86 10.78 4.28 -16.43
N TRP A 87 10.14 4.86 -15.42
CA TRP A 87 10.55 6.16 -14.91
C TRP A 87 11.95 6.09 -14.24
N PRO A 88 12.92 6.93 -14.68
CA PRO A 88 14.30 6.83 -14.22
C PRO A 88 14.51 7.25 -12.75
N GLY A 89 13.55 7.91 -12.14
CA GLY A 89 13.60 8.34 -10.74
C GLY A 89 13.41 7.22 -9.72
N TYR A 90 13.02 5.99 -10.16
CA TYR A 90 12.95 4.83 -9.29
C TYR A 90 14.18 3.94 -9.43
N SER A 91 14.70 3.43 -8.30
CA SER A 91 15.78 2.45 -8.27
C SER A 91 15.30 1.07 -8.75
N ALA A 92 16.23 0.14 -9.00
CA ALA A 92 15.90 -1.24 -9.33
C ALA A 92 15.16 -1.93 -8.16
N GLU A 93 15.55 -1.66 -6.93
CA GLU A 93 14.89 -2.13 -5.71
C GLU A 93 13.44 -1.63 -5.62
N GLU A 94 13.21 -0.33 -5.85
CA GLU A 94 11.87 0.28 -5.86
C GLU A 94 10.99 -0.31 -6.94
N ARG A 95 11.50 -0.50 -8.16
CA ARG A 95 10.76 -1.15 -9.27
C ARG A 95 10.40 -2.60 -8.94
N THR A 96 11.33 -3.36 -8.34
CA THR A 96 11.06 -4.75 -7.94
C THR A 96 9.95 -4.81 -6.89
N ALA A 97 9.93 -3.89 -5.92
CA ALA A 97 8.86 -3.80 -4.94
C ALA A 97 7.51 -3.39 -5.55
N ALA A 98 7.51 -2.47 -6.51
CA ALA A 98 6.30 -2.06 -7.24
C ALA A 98 5.74 -3.23 -8.08
N GLU A 99 6.60 -3.95 -8.80
CA GLU A 99 6.22 -5.14 -9.56
C GLU A 99 5.63 -6.23 -8.65
N PHE A 100 6.31 -6.51 -7.52
CA PHE A 100 5.79 -7.44 -6.52
C PHE A 100 4.38 -7.05 -6.07
N ALA A 101 4.20 -5.81 -5.63
CA ALA A 101 2.95 -5.31 -5.10
C ALA A 101 1.83 -5.29 -6.15
N HIS A 102 2.13 -4.87 -7.38
CA HIS A 102 1.19 -4.89 -8.49
C HIS A 102 0.73 -6.32 -8.80
N ARG A 103 1.67 -7.25 -8.98
CA ARG A 103 1.37 -8.66 -9.27
C ARG A 103 0.69 -9.37 -8.10
N PHE A 104 1.06 -9.05 -6.86
CA PHE A 104 0.37 -9.54 -5.67
C PHE A 104 -1.13 -9.20 -5.71
N ALA A 105 -1.47 -8.00 -6.17
CA ALA A 105 -2.85 -7.54 -6.24
C ALA A 105 -3.62 -8.05 -7.47
N THR A 106 -2.94 -8.33 -8.60
CA THR A 106 -3.57 -8.56 -9.90
C THR A 106 -3.32 -9.96 -10.47
N ASP A 107 -2.19 -10.60 -10.16
CA ASP A 107 -1.79 -11.91 -10.73
C ASP A 107 -0.90 -12.73 -9.77
N HIS A 108 -1.41 -12.96 -8.57
CA HIS A 108 -0.66 -13.64 -7.50
C HIS A 108 -0.28 -15.08 -7.83
N THR A 109 -1.02 -15.75 -8.73
CA THR A 109 -0.70 -17.12 -9.13
C THR A 109 0.53 -17.17 -10.01
N ALA A 110 0.61 -16.31 -11.03
CA ALA A 110 1.81 -16.21 -11.86
C ALA A 110 3.01 -15.66 -11.06
N LEU A 111 2.78 -14.74 -10.13
CA LEU A 111 3.84 -14.26 -9.24
C LEU A 111 4.48 -15.40 -8.43
N ARG A 112 3.65 -16.33 -7.90
CA ARG A 112 4.15 -17.50 -7.14
C ARG A 112 5.12 -18.36 -7.95
N ASP A 113 4.83 -18.54 -9.24
CA ASP A 113 5.50 -19.51 -10.10
C ASP A 113 6.65 -18.90 -10.94
N ASP A 114 6.99 -17.63 -10.75
CA ASP A 114 8.00 -16.89 -11.49
C ASP A 114 9.37 -16.93 -10.79
N GLU A 115 10.12 -18.00 -10.99
CA GLU A 115 11.44 -18.19 -10.38
C GLU A 115 12.43 -17.07 -10.75
N ASP A 116 12.38 -16.55 -11.97
CA ASP A 116 13.26 -15.45 -12.41
C ASP A 116 12.94 -14.16 -11.66
N PHE A 117 11.68 -13.89 -11.39
CA PHE A 117 11.27 -12.74 -10.58
C PHE A 117 11.70 -12.92 -9.12
N TRP A 118 11.51 -14.10 -8.55
CA TRP A 118 11.97 -14.39 -7.18
C TRP A 118 13.49 -14.28 -7.03
N ALA A 119 14.26 -14.71 -8.04
CA ALA A 119 15.70 -14.48 -8.04
C ALA A 119 16.04 -12.98 -7.97
N ARG A 120 15.37 -12.12 -8.76
CA ARG A 120 15.54 -10.66 -8.68
C ARG A 120 15.12 -10.10 -7.32
N CYS A 121 14.03 -10.60 -6.73
CA CYS A 121 13.63 -10.18 -5.38
C CYS A 121 14.75 -10.42 -4.36
N HIS A 122 15.39 -11.59 -4.40
CA HIS A 122 16.48 -11.95 -3.48
C HIS A 122 17.80 -11.20 -3.75
N GLU A 123 17.96 -10.58 -4.91
CA GLU A 123 19.07 -9.65 -5.17
C GLU A 123 18.94 -8.35 -4.34
N HIS A 124 17.70 -7.93 -4.01
CA HIS A 124 17.43 -6.67 -3.36
C HIS A 124 16.95 -6.82 -1.91
N PHE A 125 16.27 -7.92 -1.57
CA PHE A 125 15.55 -8.07 -0.32
C PHE A 125 15.92 -9.37 0.41
N SER A 126 16.06 -9.29 1.72
CA SER A 126 16.10 -10.48 2.58
C SER A 126 14.70 -11.08 2.76
N ASP A 127 14.63 -12.32 3.27
CA ASP A 127 13.37 -13.01 3.55
C ASP A 127 12.49 -12.22 4.53
N GLU A 128 13.10 -11.52 5.50
CA GLU A 128 12.37 -10.68 6.45
C GLU A 128 11.74 -9.46 5.77
N ILE A 129 12.45 -8.82 4.83
CA ILE A 129 11.93 -7.69 4.06
C ILE A 129 10.82 -8.15 3.11
N LEU A 130 11.01 -9.28 2.42
CA LEU A 130 9.98 -9.86 1.56
C LEU A 130 8.72 -10.24 2.35
N THR A 131 8.89 -10.75 3.56
CA THR A 131 7.76 -11.05 4.46
C THR A 131 7.03 -9.76 4.87
N ASP A 132 7.76 -8.71 5.27
CA ASP A 132 7.19 -7.42 5.62
C ASP A 132 6.45 -6.80 4.41
N LEU A 133 7.01 -6.91 3.20
CA LEU A 133 6.39 -6.45 1.96
C LEU A 133 5.09 -7.21 1.66
N ALA A 134 5.11 -8.53 1.73
CA ALA A 134 3.93 -9.37 1.47
C ALA A 134 2.80 -9.09 2.48
N LEU A 135 3.12 -8.97 3.78
CA LEU A 135 2.15 -8.62 4.81
C LEU A 135 1.60 -7.21 4.63
N SER A 136 2.44 -6.26 4.22
CA SER A 136 2.02 -4.90 3.90
C SER A 136 1.06 -4.88 2.70
N CYS A 137 1.38 -5.61 1.64
CA CYS A 137 0.49 -5.77 0.47
C CYS A 137 -0.86 -6.37 0.87
N ALA A 138 -0.87 -7.38 1.76
CA ALA A 138 -2.12 -7.98 2.26
C ALA A 138 -2.99 -6.96 3.01
N LEU A 139 -2.39 -6.12 3.88
CA LEU A 139 -3.10 -5.03 4.55
C LEU A 139 -3.68 -4.05 3.54
N TRP A 140 -2.85 -3.51 2.64
CA TRP A 140 -3.28 -2.48 1.69
C TRP A 140 -4.34 -3.00 0.72
N LEU A 141 -4.17 -4.24 0.21
CA LEU A 141 -5.13 -4.87 -0.69
C LEU A 141 -6.50 -5.05 0.00
N GLY A 142 -6.49 -5.68 1.17
CA GLY A 142 -7.72 -5.94 1.93
C GLY A 142 -8.42 -4.65 2.34
N THR A 143 -7.70 -3.74 3.00
CA THR A 143 -8.26 -2.49 3.50
C THR A 143 -8.72 -1.57 2.37
N GLY A 144 -7.92 -1.44 1.31
CA GLY A 144 -8.29 -0.61 0.15
C GLY A 144 -9.56 -1.11 -0.54
N ARG A 145 -9.72 -2.43 -0.69
CA ARG A 145 -10.96 -3.02 -1.22
C ARG A 145 -12.15 -2.81 -0.30
N VAL A 146 -11.98 -2.93 1.02
CA VAL A 146 -13.04 -2.61 1.98
C VAL A 146 -13.49 -1.16 1.82
N LEU A 147 -12.56 -0.20 1.82
CA LEU A 147 -12.86 1.22 1.65
C LEU A 147 -13.58 1.49 0.31
N ARG A 148 -13.15 0.85 -0.77
CA ARG A 148 -13.75 0.98 -2.09
C ARG A 148 -15.15 0.39 -2.15
N VAL A 149 -15.34 -0.85 -1.67
CA VAL A 149 -16.63 -1.56 -1.68
C VAL A 149 -17.67 -0.89 -0.78
N LEU A 150 -17.25 -0.41 0.38
CA LEU A 150 -18.13 0.26 1.34
C LEU A 150 -18.30 1.76 1.08
N ASP A 151 -17.67 2.30 0.04
CA ASP A 151 -17.75 3.70 -0.35
C ASP A 151 -17.34 4.65 0.80
N ILE A 152 -16.19 4.34 1.43
CA ILE A 152 -15.65 5.10 2.57
C ILE A 152 -14.47 5.95 2.12
N GLY A 153 -14.49 7.24 2.45
CA GLY A 153 -13.36 8.16 2.27
C GLY A 153 -12.94 8.40 0.82
N GLN A 154 -13.82 8.15 -0.16
CA GLN A 154 -13.45 8.20 -1.58
C GLN A 154 -13.10 9.62 -2.10
N THR A 155 -13.33 10.65 -1.28
CA THR A 155 -12.98 12.05 -1.58
C THR A 155 -11.86 12.59 -0.68
N CYS A 156 -11.37 11.79 0.28
CA CYS A 156 -10.41 12.21 1.30
C CYS A 156 -8.96 12.12 0.81
N LYS A 157 -8.13 13.08 1.27
CA LYS A 157 -6.67 12.98 1.24
C LYS A 157 -6.17 12.86 2.68
N LEU A 158 -5.39 11.84 2.97
CA LEU A 158 -4.82 11.60 4.29
C LEU A 158 -3.32 11.90 4.29
N THR A 159 -2.83 12.34 5.46
CA THR A 159 -1.39 12.40 5.75
C THR A 159 -1.14 11.49 6.96
N LEU A 160 -0.34 10.46 6.77
CA LEU A 160 0.03 9.46 7.79
C LEU A 160 1.23 9.91 8.61
#